data_9945e4580327c94d74e26c350c838591
#
_entry.id   9945e4580327c94d74e26c350c838591
#
_cell.length_a   1.000
_cell.length_b   1.000
_cell.length_c   1.000
_cell.angle_alpha   90.00
_cell.angle_beta   90.00
_cell.angle_gamma   90.00
#
_symmetry.space_group_name_H-M   'P 1'
#
loop_
_entity.id
_entity.type
_entity.pdbx_description
1 polymer ?
#
loop_
_entity_poly.entity_id
_entity_poly.type
_entity_poly.pdbx_seq_one_letter_code
_entity_poly.pdbx_strand_id
1 'polypeptide(L)'
;YPRGAVAGNVLGFVGSDGTPLAGLERQYNTCLAGVDGQETFERSAEGVRIPTSNQTTQPTEDGGVLNLSIDANLQFFAQQVLADTVNELSARWASAIVVEVETGRILAAAEAPTVDPNDPAAVPAADRGSRIFQAAFEPGSIMKAVSSSMVLDTGTADEYDTVPAPDRMNLDFDNEYIKDSFSHEDFTLSLAGVLRYSSNTGMTNFASQIPRETRYEYLKKFGFGSVSPLRFEGESSGILHPASQWDEMTNLVTTFGQGISVTSLQM
;
A
#
# COMPACT_ATOMS: atom_id res chain seq x y z
N TYR A 1 15.76 -15.42 -10.32
CA TYR A 1 14.34 -15.42 -9.98
C TYR A 1 13.55 -16.22 -11.03
N PRO A 2 13.18 -17.46 -10.72
CA PRO A 2 12.62 -18.39 -11.73
C PRO A 2 11.21 -18.01 -12.22
N ARG A 3 10.52 -17.14 -11.51
CA ARG A 3 9.19 -16.63 -11.91
C ARG A 3 9.22 -15.21 -12.51
N GLY A 4 10.41 -14.70 -12.84
CA GLY A 4 10.58 -13.37 -13.43
C GLY A 4 9.95 -12.28 -12.58
N ALA A 5 9.11 -11.44 -13.19
CA ALA A 5 8.50 -10.26 -12.57
C ALA A 5 7.37 -10.55 -11.56
N VAL A 6 7.00 -11.84 -11.30
CA VAL A 6 5.93 -12.15 -10.35
C VAL A 6 6.31 -11.67 -8.95
N ALA A 7 5.52 -10.76 -8.40
CA ALA A 7 5.73 -10.05 -7.13
C ALA A 7 7.07 -9.27 -7.05
N GLY A 8 7.66 -8.90 -8.18
CA GLY A 8 9.03 -8.35 -8.22
C GLY A 8 9.24 -7.12 -7.35
N ASN A 9 8.28 -6.18 -7.30
CA ASN A 9 8.36 -5.00 -6.44
C ASN A 9 8.32 -5.34 -4.93
N VAL A 10 7.65 -6.44 -4.56
CA VAL A 10 7.57 -6.91 -3.17
C VAL A 10 8.80 -7.72 -2.82
N LEU A 11 9.16 -8.70 -3.66
CA LEU A 11 10.35 -9.52 -3.43
C LEU A 11 11.60 -8.66 -3.41
N GLY A 12 11.69 -7.69 -4.30
CA GLY A 12 12.91 -6.92 -4.50
C GLY A 12 13.94 -7.70 -5.31
N PHE A 13 15.18 -7.27 -5.23
CA PHE A 13 16.26 -7.86 -6.02
C PHE A 13 17.62 -7.66 -5.35
N VAL A 14 18.57 -8.48 -5.77
CA VAL A 14 19.98 -8.38 -5.38
C VAL A 14 20.81 -7.86 -6.56
N GLY A 15 21.89 -7.17 -6.26
CA GLY A 15 22.88 -6.73 -7.25
C GLY A 15 23.69 -7.91 -7.80
N SER A 16 24.45 -7.66 -8.86
CA SER A 16 25.35 -8.65 -9.46
C SER A 16 26.46 -9.14 -8.52
N ASP A 17 26.73 -8.40 -7.48
CA ASP A 17 27.67 -8.72 -6.40
C ASP A 17 27.01 -9.44 -5.19
N GLY A 18 25.71 -9.78 -5.30
CA GLY A 18 24.95 -10.38 -4.22
C GLY A 18 24.43 -9.40 -3.17
N THR A 19 24.68 -8.07 -3.32
CA THR A 19 24.18 -7.07 -2.38
C THR A 19 22.65 -6.93 -2.49
N PRO A 20 21.90 -7.06 -1.40
CA PRO A 20 20.45 -6.88 -1.43
C PRO A 20 20.09 -5.40 -1.60
N LEU A 21 19.31 -5.08 -2.64
CA LEU A 21 19.07 -3.69 -3.04
C LEU A 21 17.65 -3.19 -2.74
N ALA A 22 16.66 -4.07 -2.69
CA ALA A 22 15.28 -3.67 -2.49
C ALA A 22 14.41 -4.80 -1.92
N GLY A 23 13.23 -4.44 -1.43
CA GLY A 23 12.15 -5.34 -1.06
C GLY A 23 12.50 -6.32 0.07
N LEU A 24 11.84 -7.46 0.05
CA LEU A 24 12.03 -8.51 1.06
C LEU A 24 13.44 -9.10 1.04
N GLU A 25 14.11 -9.14 -0.11
CA GLU A 25 15.52 -9.54 -0.22
C GLU A 25 16.40 -8.68 0.69
N ARG A 26 16.18 -7.37 0.67
CA ARG A 26 16.94 -6.44 1.53
C ARG A 26 16.47 -6.51 2.99
N GLN A 27 15.17 -6.51 3.21
CA GLN A 27 14.59 -6.50 4.56
C GLN A 27 14.98 -7.75 5.37
N TYR A 28 15.02 -8.90 4.71
CA TYR A 28 15.29 -10.19 5.35
C TYR A 28 16.67 -10.77 5.00
N ASN A 29 17.59 -9.94 4.49
CA ASN A 29 18.91 -10.40 4.07
C ASN A 29 19.65 -11.19 5.14
N THR A 30 19.56 -10.79 6.40
CA THR A 30 20.20 -11.52 7.52
C THR A 30 19.72 -12.97 7.62
N CYS A 31 18.48 -13.27 7.20
CA CYS A 31 17.93 -14.61 7.16
C CYS A 31 18.24 -15.31 5.83
N LEU A 32 18.13 -14.56 4.71
CA LEU A 32 18.20 -15.13 3.37
C LEU A 32 19.62 -15.33 2.86
N ALA A 33 20.57 -14.51 3.32
CA ALA A 33 21.96 -14.65 2.92
C ALA A 33 22.59 -15.94 3.47
N GLY A 34 23.25 -16.69 2.61
CA GLY A 34 24.15 -17.76 2.99
C GLY A 34 25.51 -17.21 3.41
N VAL A 35 26.39 -18.11 3.82
CA VAL A 35 27.80 -17.82 4.09
C VAL A 35 28.67 -18.54 3.07
N ASP A 36 29.47 -17.75 2.35
CA ASP A 36 30.39 -18.31 1.38
C ASP A 36 31.44 -19.21 2.05
N GLY A 37 31.68 -20.37 1.48
CA GLY A 37 32.76 -21.25 1.90
C GLY A 37 34.12 -20.71 1.44
N GLN A 38 35.15 -21.13 2.12
CA GLN A 38 36.52 -20.81 1.78
C GLN A 38 37.36 -22.07 1.66
N GLU A 39 38.10 -22.20 0.55
CA GLU A 39 39.04 -23.28 0.36
C GLU A 39 40.43 -22.71 0.11
N THR A 40 41.41 -23.11 0.93
CA THR A 40 42.80 -22.77 0.74
C THR A 40 43.56 -24.03 0.36
N PHE A 41 44.31 -23.99 -0.71
CA PHE A 41 45.12 -25.10 -1.22
C PHE A 41 46.41 -24.60 -1.85
N GLU A 42 47.41 -25.47 -1.88
CA GLU A 42 48.70 -25.17 -2.51
C GLU A 42 48.66 -25.44 -4.01
N ARG A 43 49.37 -24.63 -4.76
CA ARG A 43 49.54 -24.77 -6.21
C ARG A 43 51.03 -25.00 -6.55
N SER A 44 51.29 -25.81 -7.57
CA SER A 44 52.63 -25.93 -8.18
C SER A 44 53.03 -24.60 -8.85
N ALA A 45 54.27 -24.52 -9.25
CA ALA A 45 54.79 -23.36 -9.98
C ALA A 45 54.07 -23.08 -11.31
N GLU A 46 53.46 -24.12 -11.90
CA GLU A 46 52.64 -24.07 -13.09
C GLU A 46 51.17 -23.77 -12.81
N GLY A 47 50.79 -23.50 -11.55
CA GLY A 47 49.42 -23.16 -11.15
C GLY A 47 48.44 -24.33 -10.91
N VAL A 48 48.95 -25.57 -11.02
CA VAL A 48 48.14 -26.81 -10.81
C VAL A 48 47.98 -27.07 -9.32
N ARG A 49 46.73 -27.36 -8.89
CA ARG A 49 46.41 -27.75 -7.50
C ARG A 49 47.19 -29.01 -7.09
N ILE A 50 47.82 -28.97 -5.93
CA ILE A 50 48.52 -30.14 -5.38
C ILE A 50 47.56 -30.92 -4.47
N PRO A 51 47.13 -32.14 -4.86
CA PRO A 51 46.05 -32.87 -4.15
C PRO A 51 46.41 -33.29 -2.73
N THR A 52 47.70 -33.43 -2.44
CA THR A 52 48.23 -33.89 -1.14
C THR A 52 48.72 -32.78 -0.26
N SER A 53 48.47 -31.51 -0.66
CA SER A 53 48.86 -30.32 0.15
C SER A 53 47.96 -30.13 1.34
N ASN A 54 48.43 -29.28 2.30
CA ASN A 54 47.58 -28.81 3.37
C ASN A 54 46.39 -28.07 2.81
N GLN A 55 45.18 -28.58 3.09
CA GLN A 55 43.93 -27.96 2.68
C GLN A 55 43.15 -27.52 3.89
N THR A 56 42.67 -26.30 3.88
CA THR A 56 41.67 -25.82 4.82
C THR A 56 40.42 -25.55 4.07
N THR A 57 39.33 -26.22 4.46
CA THR A 57 37.99 -26.03 3.84
C THR A 57 37.05 -25.54 4.91
N GLN A 58 36.48 -24.38 4.71
CA GLN A 58 35.31 -23.89 5.44
C GLN A 58 34.10 -24.15 4.53
N PRO A 59 33.14 -24.98 4.94
CA PRO A 59 31.98 -25.27 4.12
C PRO A 59 31.11 -24.04 3.93
N THR A 60 30.35 -24.01 2.84
CA THR A 60 29.27 -23.05 2.62
C THR A 60 28.13 -23.31 3.59
N GLU A 61 27.46 -22.26 4.03
CA GLU A 61 26.20 -22.36 4.75
C GLU A 61 25.08 -21.78 3.85
N ASP A 62 24.04 -22.57 3.59
CA ASP A 62 22.91 -22.13 2.79
C ASP A 62 22.13 -21.05 3.52
N GLY A 63 21.57 -20.11 2.78
CA GLY A 63 20.67 -19.09 3.32
C GLY A 63 19.35 -19.69 3.79
N GLY A 64 18.62 -18.94 4.61
CA GLY A 64 17.34 -19.32 5.15
C GLY A 64 16.21 -19.26 4.09
N VAL A 65 15.00 -19.65 4.49
CA VAL A 65 13.82 -19.66 3.64
C VAL A 65 12.77 -18.72 4.21
N LEU A 66 12.26 -17.82 3.39
CA LEU A 66 11.14 -16.95 3.71
C LEU A 66 9.88 -17.46 2.99
N ASN A 67 8.88 -17.91 3.76
CA ASN A 67 7.59 -18.33 3.22
C ASN A 67 6.60 -17.16 3.25
N LEU A 68 6.06 -16.81 2.09
CA LEU A 68 5.07 -15.75 1.94
C LEU A 68 3.66 -16.33 1.84
N SER A 69 2.67 -15.52 2.19
CA SER A 69 1.25 -15.85 2.00
C SER A 69 0.76 -15.60 0.57
N ILE A 70 1.59 -15.02 -0.29
CA ILE A 70 1.23 -14.66 -1.67
C ILE A 70 0.99 -15.95 -2.48
N ASP A 71 -0.21 -16.06 -3.07
CA ASP A 71 -0.51 -17.05 -4.10
C ASP A 71 0.08 -16.58 -5.43
N ALA A 72 1.03 -17.33 -5.95
CA ALA A 72 1.77 -16.92 -7.14
C ALA A 72 0.92 -16.85 -8.42
N ASN A 73 -0.17 -17.63 -8.51
CA ASN A 73 -1.05 -17.60 -9.68
C ASN A 73 -1.99 -16.40 -9.61
N LEU A 74 -2.55 -16.12 -8.41
CA LEU A 74 -3.36 -14.94 -8.19
C LEU A 74 -2.54 -13.66 -8.38
N GLN A 75 -1.31 -13.64 -7.87
CA GLN A 75 -0.37 -12.53 -8.06
C GLN A 75 -0.09 -12.26 -9.55
N PHE A 76 0.24 -13.31 -10.30
CA PHE A 76 0.50 -13.21 -11.74
C PHE A 76 -0.74 -12.69 -12.48
N PHE A 77 -1.92 -13.26 -12.21
CA PHE A 77 -3.18 -12.83 -12.84
C PHE A 77 -3.47 -11.36 -12.53
N ALA A 78 -3.37 -10.95 -11.27
CA ALA A 78 -3.59 -9.57 -10.89
C ALA A 78 -2.62 -8.60 -11.57
N GLN A 79 -1.33 -8.96 -11.69
CA GLN A 79 -0.35 -8.14 -12.41
C GLN A 79 -0.69 -7.98 -13.89
N GLN A 80 -1.15 -9.05 -14.56
CA GLN A 80 -1.59 -8.97 -15.97
C GLN A 80 -2.77 -8.02 -16.13
N VAL A 81 -3.81 -8.16 -15.30
CA VAL A 81 -4.98 -7.27 -15.34
C VAL A 81 -4.58 -5.81 -15.12
N LEU A 82 -3.69 -5.55 -14.15
CA LEU A 82 -3.22 -4.20 -13.89
C LEU A 82 -2.38 -3.64 -15.04
N ALA A 83 -1.53 -4.45 -15.65
CA ALA A 83 -0.73 -4.02 -16.80
C ALA A 83 -1.62 -3.64 -18.00
N ASP A 84 -2.61 -4.46 -18.29
CA ASP A 84 -3.59 -4.18 -19.35
C ASP A 84 -4.37 -2.89 -19.05
N THR A 85 -4.84 -2.72 -17.81
CA THR A 85 -5.57 -1.53 -17.35
C THR A 85 -4.71 -0.26 -17.44
N VAL A 86 -3.45 -0.32 -17.01
CA VAL A 86 -2.51 0.82 -17.11
C VAL A 86 -2.32 1.23 -18.56
N ASN A 87 -2.18 0.28 -19.48
CA ASN A 87 -2.03 0.53 -20.91
C ASN A 87 -3.31 1.11 -21.50
N GLU A 88 -4.47 0.50 -21.24
CA GLU A 88 -5.77 0.92 -21.78
C GLU A 88 -6.13 2.35 -21.34
N LEU A 89 -5.93 2.65 -20.07
CA LEU A 89 -6.28 3.95 -19.49
C LEU A 89 -5.15 4.98 -19.60
N SER A 90 -3.99 4.62 -20.14
CA SER A 90 -2.78 5.45 -20.12
C SER A 90 -2.46 5.97 -18.71
N ALA A 91 -2.70 5.12 -17.70
CA ALA A 91 -2.42 5.45 -16.31
C ALA A 91 -0.91 5.40 -16.03
N ARG A 92 -0.46 6.13 -15.01
CA ARG A 92 0.96 6.11 -14.62
C ARG A 92 1.34 4.81 -13.92
N TRP A 93 0.44 4.29 -13.12
CA TRP A 93 0.58 3.03 -12.37
C TRP A 93 -0.78 2.58 -11.85
N ALA A 94 -0.84 1.33 -11.47
CA ALA A 94 -1.97 0.73 -10.75
C ALA A 94 -1.46 -0.27 -9.71
N SER A 95 -2.27 -0.50 -8.68
CA SER A 95 -2.00 -1.52 -7.66
C SER A 95 -3.27 -2.23 -7.24
N ALA A 96 -3.13 -3.48 -6.79
CA ALA A 96 -4.21 -4.25 -6.19
C ALA A 96 -3.66 -5.11 -5.06
N ILE A 97 -4.39 -5.14 -3.95
CA ILE A 97 -4.10 -6.02 -2.82
C ILE A 97 -5.29 -6.95 -2.63
N VAL A 98 -5.02 -8.23 -2.46
CA VAL A 98 -6.04 -9.22 -2.10
C VAL A 98 -5.70 -9.76 -0.72
N VAL A 99 -6.61 -9.56 0.23
CA VAL A 99 -6.45 -9.96 1.62
C VAL A 99 -7.52 -10.98 1.98
N GLU A 100 -7.12 -12.07 2.62
CA GLU A 100 -8.03 -13.04 3.22
C GLU A 100 -8.63 -12.44 4.50
N VAL A 101 -9.93 -12.19 4.51
CA VAL A 101 -10.61 -11.42 5.56
C VAL A 101 -10.47 -12.06 6.95
N GLU A 102 -10.56 -13.38 7.03
CA GLU A 102 -10.52 -14.11 8.30
C GLU A 102 -9.14 -14.10 8.99
N THR A 103 -8.07 -14.06 8.20
CA THR A 103 -6.70 -14.24 8.71
C THR A 103 -5.82 -13.01 8.57
N GLY A 104 -6.22 -12.05 7.71
CA GLY A 104 -5.42 -10.90 7.33
C GLY A 104 -4.23 -11.24 6.40
N ARG A 105 -4.15 -12.48 5.87
CA ARG A 105 -3.09 -12.89 4.95
C ARG A 105 -3.21 -12.14 3.63
N ILE A 106 -2.11 -11.56 3.17
CA ILE A 106 -2.02 -10.96 1.84
C ILE A 106 -1.80 -12.08 0.83
N LEU A 107 -2.80 -12.34 -0.02
CA LEU A 107 -2.75 -13.37 -1.05
C LEU A 107 -2.20 -12.84 -2.37
N ALA A 108 -2.34 -11.54 -2.63
CA ALA A 108 -1.68 -10.84 -3.72
C ALA A 108 -1.38 -9.39 -3.34
N ALA A 109 -0.24 -8.89 -3.81
CA ALA A 109 0.19 -7.51 -3.71
C ALA A 109 0.77 -7.11 -5.09
N ALA A 110 -0.14 -6.83 -6.03
CA ALA A 110 0.17 -6.66 -7.43
C ALA A 110 0.29 -5.18 -7.81
N GLU A 111 1.23 -4.89 -8.68
CA GLU A 111 1.50 -3.54 -9.19
C GLU A 111 1.79 -3.57 -10.70
N ALA A 112 1.50 -2.47 -11.37
CA ALA A 112 1.92 -2.21 -12.74
C ALA A 112 2.34 -0.72 -12.87
N PRO A 113 3.50 -0.41 -13.52
CA PRO A 113 4.48 -1.36 -14.02
C PRO A 113 5.16 -2.13 -12.88
N THR A 114 5.61 -3.36 -13.17
CA THR A 114 6.33 -4.21 -12.22
C THR A 114 7.80 -4.35 -12.63
N VAL A 115 8.67 -4.61 -11.66
CA VAL A 115 10.09 -4.89 -11.90
C VAL A 115 10.32 -6.39 -12.08
N ASP A 116 11.17 -6.77 -13.05
CA ASP A 116 11.74 -8.11 -13.08
C ASP A 116 13.02 -8.11 -12.23
N PRO A 117 13.07 -8.88 -11.14
CA PRO A 117 14.27 -9.00 -10.31
C PRO A 117 15.51 -9.50 -11.05
N ASN A 118 15.35 -10.17 -12.19
CA ASN A 118 16.49 -10.62 -13.04
C ASN A 118 17.04 -9.48 -13.90
N ASP A 119 16.25 -8.43 -14.19
CA ASP A 119 16.68 -7.25 -14.94
C ASP A 119 16.04 -5.97 -14.37
N PRO A 120 16.41 -5.57 -13.16
CA PRO A 120 15.82 -4.38 -12.53
C PRO A 120 16.17 -3.07 -13.24
N ALA A 121 17.18 -3.09 -14.11
CA ALA A 121 17.56 -1.92 -14.88
C ALA A 121 16.61 -1.61 -16.05
N ALA A 122 15.79 -2.58 -16.46
CA ALA A 122 14.78 -2.40 -17.52
C ALA A 122 13.72 -1.36 -17.17
N VAL A 123 13.51 -1.06 -15.86
CA VAL A 123 12.54 -0.06 -15.42
C VAL A 123 13.25 1.11 -14.71
N PRO A 124 12.67 2.34 -14.78
CA PRO A 124 13.21 3.50 -14.07
C PRO A 124 13.38 3.23 -12.56
N ALA A 125 14.36 3.83 -11.92
CA ALA A 125 14.62 3.62 -10.50
C ALA A 125 13.42 3.95 -9.60
N ALA A 126 12.62 4.95 -9.98
CA ALA A 126 11.40 5.33 -9.27
C ALA A 126 10.29 4.26 -9.30
N ASP A 127 10.38 3.31 -10.22
CA ASP A 127 9.38 2.25 -10.42
C ASP A 127 9.82 0.90 -9.84
N ARG A 128 11.01 0.83 -9.22
CA ARG A 128 11.56 -0.42 -8.67
C ARG A 128 11.07 -0.73 -7.25
N GLY A 129 10.63 0.28 -6.50
CA GLY A 129 10.05 0.08 -5.17
C GLY A 129 8.60 -0.40 -5.23
N SER A 130 8.05 -0.86 -4.10
CA SER A 130 6.66 -1.23 -4.01
C SER A 130 5.77 -0.04 -3.67
N ARG A 131 4.94 0.39 -4.62
CA ARG A 131 3.98 1.49 -4.44
C ARG A 131 2.89 1.15 -3.44
N ILE A 132 2.54 -0.13 -3.31
CA ILE A 132 1.56 -0.60 -2.33
C ILE A 132 1.93 -0.15 -0.92
N PHE A 133 3.21 -0.19 -0.59
CA PHE A 133 3.72 0.19 0.73
C PHE A 133 4.23 1.62 0.81
N GLN A 134 4.72 2.18 -0.31
CA GLN A 134 5.50 3.42 -0.31
C GLN A 134 4.76 4.63 -0.87
N ALA A 135 3.83 4.42 -1.82
CA ALA A 135 3.11 5.52 -2.45
C ALA A 135 1.87 5.89 -1.64
N ALA A 136 1.89 7.09 -1.07
CA ALA A 136 0.72 7.65 -0.40
C ALA A 136 -0.11 8.50 -1.37
N PHE A 137 -1.44 8.37 -1.28
CA PHE A 137 -2.41 9.11 -2.09
C PHE A 137 -3.64 9.47 -1.25
N GLU A 138 -4.40 10.46 -1.68
CA GLU A 138 -5.69 10.76 -1.06
C GLU A 138 -6.69 9.64 -1.38
N PRO A 139 -7.27 8.95 -0.38
CA PRO A 139 -8.16 7.81 -0.62
C PRO A 139 -9.46 8.21 -1.33
N GLY A 140 -9.89 9.46 -1.19
CA GLY A 140 -11.12 9.93 -1.77
C GLY A 140 -12.33 9.11 -1.29
N SER A 141 -13.29 8.84 -2.19
CA SER A 141 -14.58 8.21 -1.85
C SER A 141 -14.49 6.82 -1.21
N ILE A 142 -13.35 6.13 -1.27
CA ILE A 142 -13.17 4.85 -0.56
C ILE A 142 -13.24 5.09 0.96
N MET A 143 -12.81 6.26 1.41
CA MET A 143 -12.89 6.66 2.82
C MET A 143 -14.31 6.69 3.37
N LYS A 144 -15.33 6.85 2.52
CA LYS A 144 -16.73 6.88 2.96
C LYS A 144 -17.16 5.59 3.67
N ALA A 145 -16.53 4.44 3.35
CA ALA A 145 -16.77 3.20 4.10
C ALA A 145 -16.31 3.33 5.56
N VAL A 146 -15.13 3.93 5.77
CA VAL A 146 -14.59 4.19 7.11
C VAL A 146 -15.44 5.24 7.85
N SER A 147 -15.80 6.32 7.17
CA SER A 147 -16.66 7.38 7.75
C SER A 147 -18.04 6.87 8.11
N SER A 148 -18.64 6.00 7.28
CA SER A 148 -19.91 5.34 7.59
C SER A 148 -19.80 4.44 8.82
N SER A 149 -18.69 3.70 8.95
CA SER A 149 -18.45 2.88 10.14
C SER A 149 -18.37 3.74 11.40
N MET A 150 -17.71 4.91 11.34
CA MET A 150 -17.68 5.85 12.46
C MET A 150 -19.05 6.40 12.82
N VAL A 151 -19.86 6.78 11.82
CA VAL A 151 -21.22 7.32 12.04
C VAL A 151 -22.08 6.31 12.79
N LEU A 152 -22.05 5.05 12.36
CA LEU A 152 -22.82 3.98 12.99
C LEU A 152 -22.28 3.61 14.38
N ASP A 153 -20.99 3.42 14.53
CA ASP A 153 -20.37 2.97 15.79
C ASP A 153 -20.44 4.03 16.90
N THR A 154 -20.43 5.32 16.55
CA THR A 154 -20.63 6.41 17.51
C THR A 154 -22.10 6.66 17.85
N GLY A 155 -23.03 6.04 17.14
CA GLY A 155 -24.47 6.31 17.28
C GLY A 155 -24.87 7.73 16.86
N THR A 156 -24.05 8.39 16.01
CA THR A 156 -24.34 9.71 15.49
C THR A 156 -25.56 9.70 14.57
N ALA A 157 -25.74 8.61 13.83
CA ALA A 157 -26.94 8.32 13.06
C ALA A 157 -27.10 6.80 12.91
N ASP A 158 -28.33 6.36 12.64
CA ASP A 158 -28.62 4.97 12.30
C ASP A 158 -28.80 4.79 10.78
N GLU A 159 -29.14 3.57 10.37
CA GLU A 159 -29.33 3.22 8.95
C GLU A 159 -30.54 3.86 8.29
N TYR A 160 -31.49 4.38 9.07
CA TYR A 160 -32.74 5.00 8.62
C TYR A 160 -32.66 6.53 8.59
N ASP A 161 -31.73 7.11 9.36
CA ASP A 161 -31.54 8.55 9.39
C ASP A 161 -31.15 9.09 8.02
N THR A 162 -31.63 10.29 7.71
CA THR A 162 -31.37 10.93 6.43
C THR A 162 -30.83 12.33 6.61
N VAL A 163 -30.01 12.76 5.66
CA VAL A 163 -29.46 14.13 5.59
C VAL A 163 -29.72 14.75 4.22
N PRO A 164 -29.79 16.10 4.17
CA PRO A 164 -29.72 16.80 2.87
C PRO A 164 -28.40 16.47 2.18
N ALA A 165 -28.46 16.24 0.86
CA ALA A 165 -27.31 15.98 0.01
C ALA A 165 -27.47 16.75 -1.30
N PRO A 166 -27.27 18.07 -1.29
CA PRO A 166 -27.29 18.88 -2.52
C PRO A 166 -26.06 18.55 -3.37
N ASP A 167 -26.13 18.81 -4.68
CA ASP A 167 -24.97 18.61 -5.56
C ASP A 167 -23.81 19.55 -5.17
N ARG A 168 -24.13 20.69 -4.58
CA ARG A 168 -23.19 21.69 -4.07
C ARG A 168 -23.67 22.28 -2.76
N MET A 169 -22.83 22.21 -1.76
CA MET A 169 -23.02 22.81 -0.42
C MET A 169 -22.01 23.97 -0.25
N ASN A 170 -22.53 25.21 -0.24
CA ASN A 170 -21.68 26.37 0.07
C ASN A 170 -21.40 26.41 1.56
N LEU A 171 -20.16 26.80 1.91
CA LEU A 171 -19.70 26.91 3.28
C LEU A 171 -19.76 28.37 3.75
N ASP A 172 -19.86 28.58 5.06
CA ASP A 172 -20.01 29.92 5.64
C ASP A 172 -18.66 30.66 5.76
N PHE A 173 -17.59 30.13 5.16
CA PHE A 173 -16.26 30.74 5.19
C PHE A 173 -15.63 30.78 3.78
N ASP A 174 -14.85 31.78 3.50
CA ASP A 174 -13.96 32.01 2.35
C ASP A 174 -14.58 31.77 0.95
N ASN A 175 -15.91 31.83 0.81
CA ASN A 175 -16.64 31.44 -0.41
C ASN A 175 -16.35 30.02 -0.89
N GLU A 176 -15.93 29.13 0.01
CA GLU A 176 -15.63 27.74 -0.26
C GLU A 176 -16.90 26.90 -0.39
N TYR A 177 -16.77 25.73 -0.97
CA TYR A 177 -17.88 24.80 -1.12
C TYR A 177 -17.41 23.35 -1.18
N ILE A 178 -18.30 22.44 -0.84
CA ILE A 178 -18.18 21.01 -1.12
C ILE A 178 -19.17 20.67 -2.23
N LYS A 179 -18.75 19.83 -3.17
CA LYS A 179 -19.63 19.37 -4.23
C LYS A 179 -19.49 17.87 -4.47
N ASP A 180 -20.52 17.27 -5.02
CA ASP A 180 -20.48 15.92 -5.53
C ASP A 180 -19.77 15.84 -6.89
N SER A 181 -19.41 14.65 -7.33
CA SER A 181 -18.63 14.45 -8.56
C SER A 181 -19.44 14.63 -9.84
N PHE A 182 -20.77 14.65 -9.74
CA PHE A 182 -21.68 14.86 -10.84
C PHE A 182 -22.82 15.79 -10.40
N SER A 183 -23.41 16.51 -11.36
CA SER A 183 -24.52 17.41 -11.07
C SER A 183 -25.84 16.65 -10.97
N HIS A 184 -26.61 16.96 -9.94
CA HIS A 184 -27.91 16.33 -9.66
C HIS A 184 -28.85 17.30 -8.94
N GLU A 185 -30.12 16.95 -8.85
CA GLU A 185 -31.08 17.65 -8.00
C GLU A 185 -30.76 17.43 -6.51
N ASP A 186 -31.31 18.27 -5.64
CA ASP A 186 -31.11 18.11 -4.20
C ASP A 186 -31.72 16.79 -3.71
N PHE A 187 -30.85 15.93 -3.17
CA PHE A 187 -31.25 14.67 -2.59
C PHE A 187 -31.46 14.80 -1.06
N THR A 188 -32.24 13.88 -0.54
CA THR A 188 -32.26 13.53 0.89
C THR A 188 -31.85 12.07 0.97
N LEU A 189 -30.67 11.80 1.55
CA LEU A 189 -30.05 10.48 1.49
C LEU A 189 -29.88 9.87 2.90
N SER A 190 -30.19 8.59 3.01
CA SER A 190 -29.71 7.77 4.11
C SER A 190 -28.21 7.47 3.94
N LEU A 191 -27.57 6.90 4.94
CA LEU A 191 -26.16 6.53 4.88
C LEU A 191 -25.88 5.55 3.71
N ALA A 192 -26.77 4.60 3.47
CA ALA A 192 -26.72 3.71 2.31
C ALA A 192 -26.86 4.49 0.98
N GLY A 193 -27.73 5.50 0.95
CA GLY A 193 -27.87 6.41 -0.20
C GLY A 193 -26.59 7.20 -0.47
N VAL A 194 -25.94 7.72 0.57
CA VAL A 194 -24.66 8.42 0.48
C VAL A 194 -23.58 7.52 -0.13
N LEU A 195 -23.49 6.26 0.30
CA LEU A 195 -22.55 5.30 -0.29
C LEU A 195 -22.89 4.97 -1.73
N ARG A 196 -24.20 4.75 -2.04
CA ARG A 196 -24.67 4.42 -3.40
C ARG A 196 -24.34 5.50 -4.42
N TYR A 197 -24.59 6.75 -4.08
CA TYR A 197 -24.36 7.90 -4.96
C TYR A 197 -22.94 8.49 -4.81
N SER A 198 -22.20 8.00 -3.84
CA SER A 198 -20.87 8.55 -3.48
C SER A 198 -20.93 10.06 -3.17
N SER A 199 -22.00 10.51 -2.48
CA SER A 199 -22.21 11.91 -2.18
C SER A 199 -21.18 12.42 -1.15
N ASN A 200 -20.41 13.45 -1.51
CA ASN A 200 -19.50 14.15 -0.61
C ASN A 200 -20.28 15.00 0.37
N THR A 201 -21.28 15.73 -0.12
CA THR A 201 -22.11 16.63 0.70
C THR A 201 -22.93 15.85 1.71
N GLY A 202 -23.51 14.72 1.33
CA GLY A 202 -24.22 13.83 2.25
C GLY A 202 -23.30 13.21 3.30
N MET A 203 -22.10 12.74 2.93
CA MET A 203 -21.15 12.21 3.89
C MET A 203 -20.65 13.28 4.86
N THR A 204 -20.40 14.50 4.36
CA THR A 204 -20.04 15.63 5.23
C THR A 204 -21.14 15.90 6.24
N ASN A 205 -22.42 15.94 5.82
CA ASN A 205 -23.55 16.21 6.71
C ASN A 205 -23.74 15.14 7.79
N PHE A 206 -23.38 13.86 7.53
CA PHE A 206 -23.37 12.83 8.56
C PHE A 206 -22.13 12.95 9.45
N ALA A 207 -20.94 12.86 8.86
CA ALA A 207 -19.72 12.62 9.61
C ALA A 207 -19.15 13.87 10.30
N SER A 208 -19.47 15.08 9.83
CA SER A 208 -19.05 16.31 10.52
C SER A 208 -19.73 16.54 11.88
N GLN A 209 -20.81 15.82 12.17
CA GLN A 209 -21.44 15.82 13.47
C GLN A 209 -20.59 15.12 14.55
N ILE A 210 -19.67 14.25 14.13
CA ILE A 210 -18.70 13.59 15.02
C ILE A 210 -17.57 14.59 15.29
N PRO A 211 -17.22 14.85 16.56
CA PRO A 211 -16.09 15.72 16.88
C PRO A 211 -14.81 15.30 16.14
N ARG A 212 -14.04 16.26 15.63
CA ARG A 212 -12.83 15.98 14.83
C ARG A 212 -11.79 15.15 15.58
N GLU A 213 -11.68 15.32 16.90
CA GLU A 213 -10.81 14.53 17.77
C GLU A 213 -11.24 13.05 17.78
N THR A 214 -12.54 12.79 17.86
CA THR A 214 -13.10 11.43 17.79
C THR A 214 -12.82 10.82 16.41
N ARG A 215 -13.06 11.56 15.33
CA ARG A 215 -12.74 11.08 13.97
C ARG A 215 -11.26 10.77 13.80
N TYR A 216 -10.38 11.63 14.29
CA TYR A 216 -8.94 11.41 14.28
C TYR A 216 -8.55 10.10 14.99
N GLU A 217 -9.10 9.84 16.19
CA GLU A 217 -8.84 8.59 16.91
C GLU A 217 -9.37 7.36 16.19
N TYR A 218 -10.52 7.46 15.49
CA TYR A 218 -11.01 6.40 14.63
C TYR A 218 -10.07 6.13 13.46
N LEU A 219 -9.61 7.16 12.76
CA LEU A 219 -8.65 7.01 11.65
C LEU A 219 -7.37 6.31 12.13
N LYS A 220 -6.90 6.64 13.33
CA LYS A 220 -5.75 5.93 13.93
C LYS A 220 -6.05 4.47 14.26
N LYS A 221 -7.26 4.14 14.74
CA LYS A 221 -7.67 2.75 14.98
C LYS A 221 -7.71 1.92 13.69
N PHE A 222 -8.04 2.53 12.56
CA PHE A 222 -7.94 1.91 11.24
C PHE A 222 -6.49 1.79 10.72
N GLY A 223 -5.50 2.33 11.44
CA GLY A 223 -4.08 2.22 11.09
C GLY A 223 -3.54 3.40 10.27
N PHE A 224 -4.37 4.40 9.94
CA PHE A 224 -3.92 5.56 9.19
C PHE A 224 -2.92 6.40 9.98
N GLY A 225 -1.95 6.96 9.29
CA GLY A 225 -0.88 7.75 9.90
C GLY A 225 0.22 6.91 10.59
N SER A 226 0.23 5.59 10.40
CA SER A 226 1.22 4.67 10.99
C SER A 226 1.67 3.63 9.98
N VAL A 227 2.91 3.18 10.08
CA VAL A 227 3.38 2.03 9.31
C VAL A 227 2.70 0.75 9.81
N SER A 228 2.51 -0.21 8.90
CA SER A 228 1.89 -1.50 9.22
C SER A 228 2.80 -2.36 10.15
N PRO A 229 2.25 -3.40 10.78
CA PRO A 229 3.06 -4.37 11.51
C PRO A 229 4.09 -5.10 10.66
N LEU A 230 3.92 -5.15 9.33
CA LEU A 230 4.87 -5.74 8.39
C LEU A 230 6.18 -4.94 8.32
N ARG A 231 6.12 -3.64 8.58
CA ARG A 231 7.27 -2.73 8.53
C ARG A 231 8.09 -2.93 7.26
N PHE A 232 7.38 -3.01 6.11
CA PHE A 232 8.05 -3.16 4.83
C PHE A 232 9.06 -2.02 4.64
N GLU A 233 10.21 -2.33 4.07
CA GLU A 233 11.27 -1.34 3.93
C GLU A 233 10.83 -0.14 3.09
N GLY A 234 11.00 1.06 3.65
CA GLY A 234 10.55 2.30 3.02
C GLY A 234 9.04 2.51 3.05
N GLU A 235 8.29 1.73 3.85
CA GLU A 235 6.85 1.90 4.02
C GLU A 235 6.51 3.32 4.48
N SER A 236 5.57 3.94 3.78
CA SER A 236 5.02 5.24 4.15
C SER A 236 3.94 5.11 5.21
N SER A 237 3.99 5.95 6.23
CA SER A 237 2.89 6.08 7.20
C SER A 237 1.67 6.81 6.64
N GLY A 238 1.74 7.33 5.41
CA GLY A 238 0.76 8.30 4.92
C GLY A 238 0.89 9.65 5.63
N ILE A 239 -0.12 10.49 5.46
CA ILE A 239 -0.21 11.80 6.12
C ILE A 239 -1.54 11.88 6.86
N LEU A 240 -1.49 11.94 8.18
CA LEU A 240 -2.61 12.19 9.06
C LEU A 240 -2.17 13.18 10.13
N HIS A 241 -2.46 14.46 9.90
CA HIS A 241 -2.17 15.50 10.88
C HIS A 241 -3.06 15.34 12.13
N PRO A 242 -2.57 15.71 13.32
CA PRO A 242 -3.39 15.76 14.52
C PRO A 242 -4.65 16.63 14.32
N ALA A 243 -5.77 16.23 14.91
CA ALA A 243 -7.05 16.96 14.78
C ALA A 243 -6.95 18.46 15.13
N SER A 244 -6.06 18.82 16.06
CA SER A 244 -5.80 20.21 16.45
C SER A 244 -5.18 21.08 15.34
N GLN A 245 -4.66 20.46 14.27
CA GLN A 245 -4.07 21.13 13.10
C GLN A 245 -5.05 21.18 11.92
N TRP A 246 -6.23 20.58 12.04
CA TRP A 246 -7.23 20.63 10.98
C TRP A 246 -7.90 22.01 10.99
N ASP A 247 -7.78 22.72 9.87
CA ASP A 247 -8.62 23.87 9.58
C ASP A 247 -10.07 23.43 9.30
N GLU A 248 -10.96 24.37 9.08
CA GLU A 248 -12.37 24.07 8.85
C GLU A 248 -12.57 23.25 7.57
N MET A 249 -11.82 23.53 6.50
CA MET A 249 -11.91 22.76 5.26
C MET A 249 -11.41 21.34 5.46
N THR A 250 -10.22 21.14 6.02
CA THR A 250 -9.66 19.81 6.33
C THR A 250 -10.61 19.01 7.21
N ASN A 251 -11.22 19.66 8.21
CA ASN A 251 -12.20 19.04 9.07
C ASN A 251 -13.41 18.47 8.30
N LEU A 252 -13.83 19.11 7.22
CA LEU A 252 -14.94 18.65 6.40
C LEU A 252 -14.50 17.62 5.35
N VAL A 253 -13.41 17.89 4.61
CA VAL A 253 -13.02 17.04 3.46
C VAL A 253 -12.46 15.69 3.88
N THR A 254 -11.94 15.54 5.10
CA THR A 254 -11.52 14.26 5.66
C THR A 254 -12.67 13.26 5.75
N THR A 255 -13.92 13.71 5.79
CA THR A 255 -15.10 12.84 5.85
C THR A 255 -15.30 12.01 4.58
N PHE A 256 -14.77 12.48 3.44
CA PHE A 256 -14.83 11.77 2.16
C PHE A 256 -13.44 11.53 1.53
N GLY A 257 -12.38 11.60 2.37
CA GLY A 257 -11.05 11.10 2.02
C GLY A 257 -10.14 12.07 1.28
N GLN A 258 -10.31 13.37 1.49
CA GLN A 258 -9.36 14.40 1.08
C GLN A 258 -8.69 15.04 2.30
N GLY A 259 -7.56 15.72 2.10
CA GLY A 259 -6.78 16.32 3.19
C GLY A 259 -6.02 15.33 4.07
N ILE A 260 -6.03 14.05 3.70
CA ILE A 260 -5.19 12.99 4.29
C ILE A 260 -4.58 12.16 3.15
N SER A 261 -3.49 11.47 3.41
CA SER A 261 -2.98 10.48 2.46
C SER A 261 -2.67 9.15 3.13
N VAL A 262 -2.91 8.09 2.38
CA VAL A 262 -2.77 6.70 2.82
C VAL A 262 -2.08 5.89 1.75
N THR A 263 -1.46 4.77 2.11
CA THR A 263 -0.97 3.78 1.14
C THR A 263 -2.09 2.81 0.75
N SER A 264 -1.90 2.07 -0.35
CA SER A 264 -2.85 1.03 -0.74
C SER A 264 -3.01 -0.05 0.34
N LEU A 265 -1.95 -0.33 1.11
CA LEU A 265 -2.02 -1.30 2.22
C LEU A 265 -2.86 -0.79 3.39
N GLN A 266 -2.85 0.52 3.66
CA GLN A 266 -3.61 1.10 4.77
C GLN A 266 -5.11 1.15 4.49
N MET A 267 -5.53 1.20 3.19
CA MET A 267 -6.93 1.14 2.77
C MET A 267 -7.45 -0.28 2.68
#